data_3ee69b15e692c12e1cbac56edbfe662f
#
_entry.id   3ee69b15e692c12e1cbac56edbfe662f
#
_cell.length_a   1.000
_cell.length_b   1.000
_cell.length_c   1.000
_cell.angle_alpha   90.00
_cell.angle_beta   90.00
_cell.angle_gamma   90.00
#
_symmetry.space_group_name_H-M   'P 1'
#
loop_
_entity.id
_entity.type
_entity.pdbx_description
1 polymer ?
#
loop_
_entity_poly.entity_id
_entity_poly.type
_entity_poly.pdbx_seq_one_letter_code
_entity_poly.pdbx_strand_id
1 'polypeptide(L)'
;MGERKTRVAMSSPSGLTQPELAPKQDRVLGWQVDEFGAERPLDSRPRPTFSLLRDHVLIGLGLLVVGCVVGFGLDLGNLVTRVLVCWALMAWLHVSLAIMAGKVSRVPGVTTATRRVWAAVSFAGVAYAVGDAVQLVMIATGPMSQQVALGGTAQSLFVLVGTAGLVTVMLISPIGLARRRERTRFWLDVSIVMAAATTFGAYAYVPADSSKLLDIGLSILIGPGLFLVGVFAVTKLVLSAAPPFSRLAGLTLAAAAALEGLVQASSKLMIDHGQASWVLGATVIASVLLTGSSRIQQLQVRADPNVLRPRGRRRFSTLPYAAIATTYLLLVWVLAKFGLNAHVWIVVAGAIASTALVVGRQLVAFTDNTRLLDEVDAKVQELNQSLRERDLLAVKLRHAAFHDPLTGLANRSMFNKRLQDAHSRVNPAAGRLTLMMVDLDGFKQVNDRYGHAAGDEVLVLTARRLRNCVRSDDLVARLGGDEFMVLHEDLPDEAAQIAERILEAIAQPCTVSAGTVSVTASVGVVVASGEPRTTEQLLHDVDIAMYAAKHSGKRGYCLV
;
A
#
# COMPACT_ATOMS: atom_id res chain seq x y z
N MET A 1 44.43 -55.77 22.16
CA MET A 1 45.44 -54.71 22.09
C MET A 1 44.67 -53.44 21.76
N GLY A 2 44.46 -52.43 22.56
CA GLY A 2 44.94 -52.02 23.84
C GLY A 2 43.94 -50.99 24.36
N GLU A 3 43.59 -51.20 25.59
CA GLU A 3 42.78 -50.33 26.43
C GLU A 3 43.43 -48.94 26.60
N ARG A 4 42.62 -47.88 26.74
CA ARG A 4 42.92 -46.85 27.72
C ARG A 4 41.64 -46.18 28.24
N LYS A 5 41.50 -46.33 29.54
CA LYS A 5 40.54 -45.82 30.48
C LYS A 5 40.51 -44.28 30.50
N THR A 6 39.33 -43.72 30.63
CA THR A 6 39.12 -42.32 30.91
C THR A 6 38.58 -42.12 32.31
N ARG A 7 39.19 -41.23 33.08
CA ARG A 7 38.79 -40.84 34.43
C ARG A 7 37.62 -39.86 34.38
N VAL A 8 36.64 -40.15 35.24
CA VAL A 8 35.58 -39.25 35.66
C VAL A 8 36.16 -38.28 36.70
N ALA A 9 35.92 -36.98 36.52
CA ALA A 9 36.09 -35.97 37.57
C ALA A 9 34.74 -35.27 37.77
N MET A 10 34.11 -35.57 38.92
CA MET A 10 33.01 -34.79 39.50
C MET A 10 33.57 -33.51 40.09
N SER A 11 32.95 -32.36 39.81
CA SER A 11 33.01 -31.17 40.67
C SER A 11 31.65 -30.50 40.67
N SER A 12 31.20 -30.22 41.88
CA SER A 12 29.89 -29.73 42.32
C SER A 12 29.63 -28.25 41.98
N PRO A 13 28.41 -27.78 42.22
CA PRO A 13 27.82 -26.63 41.52
C PRO A 13 27.92 -25.31 42.31
N SER A 14 28.12 -24.26 41.62
CA SER A 14 27.82 -22.92 42.16
C SER A 14 27.55 -21.95 41.02
N GLY A 15 26.45 -21.24 41.13
CA GLY A 15 26.24 -20.00 40.34
C GLY A 15 25.08 -20.06 39.36
N LEU A 16 23.85 -20.04 39.84
CA LEU A 16 22.70 -19.58 39.08
C LEU A 16 22.84 -18.09 38.81
N THR A 17 23.37 -17.71 37.67
CA THR A 17 23.14 -16.40 37.07
C THR A 17 21.99 -16.54 36.08
N GLN A 18 20.93 -15.80 36.36
CA GLN A 18 19.81 -15.62 35.43
C GLN A 18 20.34 -15.08 34.09
N PRO A 19 19.91 -15.62 32.94
CA PRO A 19 20.14 -14.95 31.66
C PRO A 19 19.22 -13.73 31.58
N GLU A 20 19.82 -12.55 31.51
CA GLU A 20 19.18 -11.34 31.05
C GLU A 20 18.44 -11.62 29.72
N LEU A 21 17.14 -11.50 29.76
CA LEU A 21 16.27 -11.50 28.58
C LEU A 21 16.56 -10.21 27.79
N ALA A 22 17.52 -10.29 26.86
CA ALA A 22 17.63 -9.30 25.80
C ALA A 22 16.31 -9.30 25.01
N PRO A 23 15.72 -8.15 24.71
CA PRO A 23 14.48 -8.08 23.96
C PRO A 23 14.70 -8.68 22.58
N LYS A 24 13.92 -9.72 22.24
CA LYS A 24 13.82 -10.24 20.89
C LYS A 24 13.41 -9.09 19.99
N GLN A 25 14.34 -8.59 19.19
CA GLN A 25 14.04 -7.73 18.06
C GLN A 25 13.23 -8.55 17.07
N ASP A 26 11.92 -8.37 17.09
CA ASP A 26 11.05 -8.78 16.01
C ASP A 26 11.43 -7.98 14.76
N ARG A 27 12.27 -8.58 13.92
CA ARG A 27 12.52 -8.12 12.55
C ARG A 27 11.27 -8.38 11.71
N VAL A 28 10.28 -7.54 11.85
CA VAL A 28 9.19 -7.45 10.89
C VAL A 28 9.70 -6.64 9.70
N LEU A 29 9.95 -7.37 8.60
CA LEU A 29 10.05 -6.89 7.21
C LEU A 29 10.16 -5.37 7.00
N GLY A 30 11.38 -4.86 6.96
CA GLY A 30 11.70 -3.61 6.25
C GLY A 30 11.46 -2.30 6.98
N TRP A 31 11.13 -2.29 8.27
CA TRP A 31 10.91 -1.07 9.07
C TRP A 31 11.78 -1.06 10.32
N GLN A 32 12.35 0.08 10.65
CA GLN A 32 13.05 0.33 11.90
C GLN A 32 12.31 1.41 12.67
N VAL A 33 11.95 1.09 13.92
CA VAL A 33 11.32 2.05 14.83
C VAL A 33 12.44 2.86 15.51
N ASP A 34 12.38 4.19 15.43
CA ASP A 34 13.34 5.05 16.10
C ASP A 34 13.02 5.18 17.60
N GLU A 35 13.92 5.78 18.39
CA GLU A 35 13.78 5.97 19.84
C GLU A 35 12.52 6.75 20.26
N PHE A 36 11.80 7.34 19.31
CA PHE A 36 10.56 8.09 19.52
C PHE A 36 9.32 7.37 18.96
N GLY A 37 9.43 6.08 18.56
CA GLY A 37 8.31 5.28 18.07
C GLY A 37 7.88 5.57 16.63
N ALA A 38 8.64 6.33 15.86
CA ALA A 38 8.35 6.59 14.45
C ALA A 38 8.91 5.49 13.56
N GLU A 39 8.05 4.84 12.77
CA GLU A 39 8.41 3.83 11.79
C GLU A 39 9.12 4.46 10.58
N ARG A 40 10.40 4.12 10.37
CA ARG A 40 11.16 4.51 9.18
C ARG A 40 11.47 3.28 8.32
N PRO A 41 11.31 3.38 6.99
CA PRO A 41 11.74 2.31 6.11
C PRO A 41 13.25 2.12 6.19
N LEU A 42 13.71 0.89 6.31
CA LEU A 42 15.13 0.49 6.42
C LEU A 42 16.01 0.92 5.23
N ASP A 43 15.43 1.46 4.15
CA ASP A 43 16.14 1.81 2.91
C ASP A 43 16.23 3.34 2.68
N SER A 44 16.47 4.11 3.75
CA SER A 44 16.86 5.52 3.64
C SER A 44 18.36 5.69 3.47
N ARG A 45 18.99 4.92 2.55
CA ARG A 45 20.26 5.39 2.00
C ARG A 45 19.98 6.75 1.36
N PRO A 46 20.77 7.79 1.66
CA PRO A 46 20.63 9.06 0.95
C PRO A 46 20.67 8.75 -0.53
N ARG A 47 19.57 8.99 -1.24
CA ARG A 47 19.52 8.83 -2.70
C ARG A 47 20.67 9.67 -3.21
N PRO A 48 21.62 9.12 -3.95
CA PRO A 48 22.63 9.96 -4.56
C PRO A 48 21.85 11.03 -5.34
N THR A 49 21.97 12.28 -4.92
CA THR A 49 21.43 13.43 -5.64
C THR A 49 22.21 13.50 -6.94
N PHE A 50 21.80 12.68 -7.90
CA PHE A 50 22.43 12.61 -9.20
C PHE A 50 22.08 13.90 -9.93
N SER A 51 22.97 14.85 -9.87
CA SER A 51 22.82 16.12 -10.58
C SER A 51 23.01 15.83 -12.06
N LEU A 52 21.88 15.63 -12.78
CA LEU A 52 21.86 15.57 -14.25
C LEU A 52 22.56 16.79 -14.87
N LEU A 53 22.55 17.92 -14.17
CA LEU A 53 23.20 19.18 -14.54
C LEU A 53 24.73 19.12 -14.51
N ARG A 54 25.34 18.06 -13.95
CA ARG A 54 26.81 17.87 -13.93
C ARG A 54 27.31 16.87 -14.98
N ASP A 55 26.41 16.27 -15.76
CA ASP A 55 26.81 15.33 -16.80
C ASP A 55 27.30 16.07 -18.05
N HIS A 56 28.58 15.91 -18.39
CA HIS A 56 29.23 16.61 -19.50
C HIS A 56 28.52 16.36 -20.84
N VAL A 57 27.95 15.16 -21.04
CA VAL A 57 27.22 14.84 -22.28
C VAL A 57 25.94 15.62 -22.37
N LEU A 58 25.14 15.68 -21.29
CA LEU A 58 23.89 16.47 -21.27
C LEU A 58 24.17 17.96 -21.38
N ILE A 59 25.24 18.47 -20.75
CA ILE A 59 25.67 19.85 -20.91
C ILE A 59 26.04 20.11 -22.37
N GLY A 60 26.84 19.23 -22.98
CA GLY A 60 27.22 19.36 -24.39
C GLY A 60 26.03 19.35 -25.35
N LEU A 61 25.04 18.46 -25.10
CA LEU A 61 23.78 18.44 -25.85
C LEU A 61 22.97 19.73 -25.65
N GLY A 62 22.94 20.28 -24.45
CA GLY A 62 22.30 21.58 -24.16
C GLY A 62 22.95 22.75 -24.90
N LEU A 63 24.28 22.79 -24.89
CA LEU A 63 25.05 23.78 -25.65
C LEU A 63 24.84 23.66 -27.17
N LEU A 64 24.70 22.41 -27.66
CA LEU A 64 24.37 22.17 -29.07
C LEU A 64 22.99 22.73 -29.45
N VAL A 65 21.99 22.59 -28.56
CA VAL A 65 20.67 23.23 -28.79
C VAL A 65 20.80 24.74 -28.92
N VAL A 66 21.54 25.38 -28.00
CA VAL A 66 21.78 26.84 -28.08
C VAL A 66 22.49 27.20 -29.39
N GLY A 67 23.53 26.46 -29.76
CA GLY A 67 24.24 26.64 -31.01
C GLY A 67 23.34 26.49 -32.24
N CYS A 68 22.43 25.52 -32.25
CA CYS A 68 21.46 25.32 -33.33
C CYS A 68 20.47 26.51 -33.41
N VAL A 69 19.92 26.96 -32.28
CA VAL A 69 18.99 28.10 -32.24
C VAL A 69 19.68 29.35 -32.77
N VAL A 70 20.91 29.63 -32.37
CA VAL A 70 21.67 30.78 -32.83
C VAL A 70 22.08 30.63 -34.32
N GLY A 71 22.68 29.50 -34.69
CA GLY A 71 23.22 29.29 -36.04
C GLY A 71 22.15 29.23 -37.12
N PHE A 72 21.08 28.49 -36.89
CA PHE A 72 19.99 28.38 -37.84
C PHE A 72 18.98 29.57 -37.72
N GLY A 73 18.79 30.12 -36.51
CA GLY A 73 17.89 31.23 -36.28
C GLY A 73 18.41 32.56 -36.82
N LEU A 74 19.74 32.78 -36.84
CA LEU A 74 20.38 33.98 -37.41
C LEU A 74 20.86 33.75 -38.85
N ASP A 75 20.50 32.62 -39.48
CA ASP A 75 20.87 32.31 -40.88
C ASP A 75 22.37 32.36 -41.14
N LEU A 76 23.19 31.91 -40.18
CA LEU A 76 24.67 31.94 -40.30
C LEU A 76 25.15 31.04 -41.42
N GLY A 77 25.90 31.60 -42.35
CA GLY A 77 26.43 30.91 -43.54
C GLY A 77 25.40 30.78 -44.66
N ASN A 78 25.84 30.19 -45.78
CA ASN A 78 24.95 29.95 -46.91
C ASN A 78 24.07 28.71 -46.69
N LEU A 79 23.02 28.55 -47.49
CA LEU A 79 22.07 27.43 -47.35
C LEU A 79 22.77 26.06 -47.43
N VAL A 80 23.74 25.89 -48.37
CA VAL A 80 24.45 24.63 -48.55
C VAL A 80 25.22 24.27 -47.28
N THR A 81 25.94 25.22 -46.68
CA THR A 81 26.65 25.01 -45.43
C THR A 81 25.74 24.62 -44.29
N ARG A 82 24.58 25.28 -44.14
CA ARG A 82 23.60 24.95 -43.11
C ARG A 82 23.04 23.55 -43.27
N VAL A 83 22.71 23.16 -44.51
CA VAL A 83 22.23 21.81 -44.82
C VAL A 83 23.30 20.74 -44.50
N LEU A 84 24.57 20.98 -44.93
CA LEU A 84 25.69 20.06 -44.62
C LEU A 84 25.91 19.93 -43.09
N VAL A 85 25.91 21.04 -42.36
CA VAL A 85 26.06 21.04 -40.90
C VAL A 85 24.88 20.30 -40.24
N CYS A 86 23.65 20.52 -40.71
CA CYS A 86 22.49 19.80 -40.21
C CYS A 86 22.65 18.29 -40.31
N TRP A 87 22.94 17.78 -41.52
CA TRP A 87 23.05 16.33 -41.75
C TRP A 87 24.27 15.70 -41.07
N ALA A 88 25.39 16.43 -40.96
CA ALA A 88 26.56 15.97 -40.20
C ALA A 88 26.23 15.86 -38.70
N LEU A 89 25.52 16.82 -38.13
CA LEU A 89 25.08 16.78 -36.75
C LEU A 89 24.07 15.67 -36.51
N MET A 90 23.11 15.45 -37.44
CA MET A 90 22.16 14.37 -37.38
C MET A 90 22.83 13.02 -37.34
N ALA A 91 23.77 12.75 -38.27
CA ALA A 91 24.55 11.51 -38.32
C ALA A 91 25.29 11.25 -37.00
N TRP A 92 25.96 12.28 -36.45
CA TRP A 92 26.68 12.18 -35.18
C TRP A 92 25.74 11.91 -34.00
N LEU A 93 24.58 12.58 -33.94
CA LEU A 93 23.56 12.38 -32.92
C LEU A 93 22.98 10.98 -32.96
N HIS A 94 22.67 10.45 -34.15
CA HIS A 94 22.08 9.13 -34.29
C HIS A 94 23.07 8.00 -33.99
N VAL A 95 24.39 8.18 -34.31
CA VAL A 95 25.45 7.29 -33.82
C VAL A 95 25.53 7.33 -32.28
N SER A 96 25.47 8.53 -31.69
CA SER A 96 25.49 8.68 -30.24
C SER A 96 24.28 8.04 -29.59
N LEU A 97 23.06 8.19 -30.19
CA LEU A 97 21.83 7.52 -29.78
C LEU A 97 22.02 5.99 -29.78
N ALA A 98 22.52 5.43 -30.88
CA ALA A 98 22.73 3.99 -31.04
C ALA A 98 23.67 3.43 -29.94
N ILE A 99 24.76 4.13 -29.67
CA ILE A 99 25.74 3.73 -28.64
C ILE A 99 25.11 3.81 -27.24
N MET A 100 24.44 4.92 -26.90
CA MET A 100 23.86 5.13 -25.58
C MET A 100 22.71 4.17 -25.30
N ALA A 101 21.81 3.99 -26.25
CA ALA A 101 20.70 3.03 -26.15
C ALA A 101 21.23 1.58 -26.03
N GLY A 102 22.27 1.23 -26.81
CA GLY A 102 22.93 -0.05 -26.70
C GLY A 102 23.60 -0.28 -25.33
N LYS A 103 24.15 0.77 -24.70
CA LYS A 103 24.64 0.69 -23.31
C LYS A 103 23.50 0.46 -22.31
N VAL A 104 22.32 1.08 -22.47
CA VAL A 104 21.14 0.85 -21.62
C VAL A 104 20.67 -0.59 -21.72
N SER A 105 20.58 -1.15 -22.92
CA SER A 105 20.13 -2.53 -23.13
C SER A 105 21.03 -3.59 -22.48
N ARG A 106 22.28 -3.26 -22.19
CA ARG A 106 23.29 -4.15 -21.58
C ARG A 106 23.46 -3.98 -20.07
N VAL A 107 22.73 -3.06 -19.43
CA VAL A 107 22.83 -2.87 -17.97
C VAL A 107 22.29 -4.11 -17.24
N PRO A 108 23.05 -4.69 -16.27
CA PRO A 108 22.55 -5.80 -15.46
C PRO A 108 21.32 -5.41 -14.63
N GLY A 109 20.37 -6.34 -14.44
CA GLY A 109 19.16 -6.11 -13.63
C GLY A 109 18.00 -5.43 -14.36
N VAL A 110 18.16 -5.04 -15.63
CA VAL A 110 17.06 -4.48 -16.44
C VAL A 110 16.14 -5.60 -16.93
N THR A 111 14.81 -5.35 -16.94
CA THR A 111 13.82 -6.33 -17.41
C THR A 111 14.03 -6.68 -18.89
N THR A 112 13.62 -7.88 -19.29
CA THR A 112 13.71 -8.32 -20.71
C THR A 112 12.94 -7.38 -21.65
N ALA A 113 11.79 -6.84 -21.21
CA ALA A 113 11.02 -5.88 -21.98
C ALA A 113 11.80 -4.58 -22.21
N THR A 114 12.37 -4.00 -21.16
CA THR A 114 13.22 -2.80 -21.24
C THR A 114 14.42 -3.05 -22.15
N ARG A 115 15.10 -4.19 -22.01
CA ARG A 115 16.25 -4.55 -22.83
C ARG A 115 15.89 -4.60 -24.31
N ARG A 116 14.75 -5.23 -24.67
CA ARG A 116 14.28 -5.31 -26.08
C ARG A 116 13.97 -3.93 -26.66
N VAL A 117 13.27 -3.08 -25.91
CA VAL A 117 12.92 -1.72 -26.37
C VAL A 117 14.19 -0.89 -26.60
N TRP A 118 15.15 -0.89 -25.66
CA TRP A 118 16.37 -0.12 -25.84
C TRP A 118 17.33 -0.70 -26.89
N ALA A 119 17.31 -2.00 -27.12
CA ALA A 119 17.97 -2.61 -28.27
C ALA A 119 17.35 -2.18 -29.61
N ALA A 120 16.00 -2.06 -29.66
CA ALA A 120 15.32 -1.53 -30.85
C ALA A 120 15.61 -0.04 -31.09
N VAL A 121 15.70 0.78 -30.00
CA VAL A 121 16.16 2.18 -30.11
C VAL A 121 17.61 2.25 -30.64
N SER A 122 18.48 1.37 -30.18
CA SER A 122 19.86 1.29 -30.69
C SER A 122 19.89 0.91 -32.18
N PHE A 123 19.09 -0.08 -32.61
CA PHE A 123 18.93 -0.46 -34.01
C PHE A 123 18.42 0.71 -34.86
N ALA A 124 17.36 1.39 -34.40
CA ALA A 124 16.82 2.57 -35.09
C ALA A 124 17.89 3.67 -35.23
N GLY A 125 18.67 3.93 -34.18
CA GLY A 125 19.78 4.89 -34.23
C GLY A 125 20.84 4.52 -35.28
N VAL A 126 21.18 3.25 -35.45
CA VAL A 126 22.10 2.79 -36.53
C VAL A 126 21.47 3.03 -37.90
N ALA A 127 20.18 2.64 -38.09
CA ALA A 127 19.50 2.84 -39.38
C ALA A 127 19.42 4.33 -39.76
N TYR A 128 19.08 5.21 -38.80
CA TYR A 128 19.04 6.65 -39.00
C TYR A 128 20.42 7.20 -39.37
N ALA A 129 21.48 6.82 -38.65
CA ALA A 129 22.84 7.26 -38.92
C ALA A 129 23.34 6.86 -40.33
N VAL A 130 22.98 5.66 -40.78
CA VAL A 130 23.29 5.21 -42.16
C VAL A 130 22.54 6.05 -43.17
N GLY A 131 21.23 6.29 -42.94
CA GLY A 131 20.44 7.16 -43.81
C GLY A 131 21.00 8.58 -43.92
N ASP A 132 21.39 9.17 -42.79
CA ASP A 132 21.97 10.52 -42.73
C ASP A 132 23.34 10.57 -43.44
N ALA A 133 24.19 9.55 -43.28
CA ALA A 133 25.47 9.44 -43.99
C ALA A 133 25.26 9.35 -45.50
N VAL A 134 24.32 8.54 -45.97
CA VAL A 134 23.95 8.48 -47.39
C VAL A 134 23.47 9.84 -47.88
N GLN A 135 22.60 10.52 -47.11
CA GLN A 135 22.12 11.85 -47.46
C GLN A 135 23.26 12.89 -47.55
N LEU A 136 24.19 12.85 -46.61
CA LEU A 136 25.36 13.74 -46.60
C LEU A 136 26.21 13.55 -47.88
N VAL A 137 26.45 12.29 -48.30
CA VAL A 137 27.15 11.98 -49.54
C VAL A 137 26.38 12.52 -50.74
N MET A 138 25.07 12.32 -50.81
CA MET A 138 24.23 12.81 -51.91
C MET A 138 24.25 14.34 -52.02
N ILE A 139 24.27 15.07 -50.90
CA ILE A 139 24.41 16.55 -50.89
C ILE A 139 25.79 16.99 -51.35
N ALA A 140 26.84 16.25 -50.97
CA ALA A 140 28.23 16.59 -51.35
C ALA A 140 28.54 16.31 -52.82
N THR A 141 27.87 15.37 -53.45
CA THR A 141 28.19 14.89 -54.82
C THR A 141 27.15 15.28 -55.88
N GLY A 142 25.94 15.71 -55.49
CA GLY A 142 24.83 16.00 -56.38
C GLY A 142 24.38 17.44 -56.43
N PRO A 143 23.47 17.78 -57.37
CA PRO A 143 22.89 19.15 -57.42
C PRO A 143 21.95 19.35 -56.23
N MET A 144 22.04 20.54 -55.59
CA MET A 144 21.20 20.93 -54.49
C MET A 144 19.77 21.20 -54.95
N SER A 145 18.84 20.34 -54.54
CA SER A 145 17.38 20.57 -54.72
C SER A 145 16.71 20.68 -53.33
N GLN A 146 15.51 21.25 -53.32
CA GLN A 146 14.73 21.33 -52.05
C GLN A 146 14.48 19.94 -51.43
N GLN A 147 14.21 18.92 -52.25
CA GLN A 147 14.03 17.56 -51.79
C GLN A 147 15.33 16.97 -51.21
N VAL A 148 16.46 17.22 -51.84
CA VAL A 148 17.78 16.78 -51.32
C VAL A 148 18.15 17.52 -50.04
N ALA A 149 17.78 18.78 -49.87
CA ALA A 149 18.07 19.53 -48.64
C ALA A 149 17.28 19.00 -47.43
N LEU A 150 16.10 18.46 -47.62
CA LEU A 150 15.19 18.03 -46.53
C LEU A 150 15.21 16.52 -46.26
N GLY A 151 15.93 15.75 -47.03
CA GLY A 151 15.99 14.30 -46.95
C GLY A 151 15.52 13.62 -48.25
N GLY A 152 16.44 12.87 -48.84
CA GLY A 152 16.17 12.13 -50.08
C GLY A 152 15.40 10.82 -49.84
N THR A 153 14.95 10.18 -50.91
CA THR A 153 14.25 8.89 -50.88
C THR A 153 15.05 7.78 -50.16
N ALA A 154 16.37 7.76 -50.36
CA ALA A 154 17.22 6.77 -49.71
C ALA A 154 17.29 6.96 -48.19
N GLN A 155 17.48 8.19 -47.70
CA GLN A 155 17.48 8.51 -46.28
C GLN A 155 16.12 8.15 -45.64
N SER A 156 14.99 8.52 -46.30
CA SER A 156 13.65 8.20 -45.82
C SER A 156 13.40 6.70 -45.68
N LEU A 157 13.99 5.87 -46.55
CA LEU A 157 13.87 4.41 -46.43
C LEU A 157 14.56 3.87 -45.17
N PHE A 158 15.77 4.37 -44.82
CA PHE A 158 16.44 3.96 -43.60
C PHE A 158 15.70 4.40 -42.35
N VAL A 159 15.11 5.61 -42.37
CA VAL A 159 14.27 6.12 -41.28
C VAL A 159 13.02 5.23 -41.13
N LEU A 160 12.38 4.86 -42.22
CA LEU A 160 11.23 3.95 -42.25
C LEU A 160 11.59 2.59 -41.60
N VAL A 161 12.69 1.97 -42.02
CA VAL A 161 13.16 0.68 -41.47
C VAL A 161 13.45 0.77 -39.98
N GLY A 162 14.19 1.79 -39.54
CA GLY A 162 14.49 2.00 -38.13
C GLY A 162 13.25 2.20 -37.27
N THR A 163 12.36 3.09 -37.74
CA THR A 163 11.10 3.40 -37.03
C THR A 163 10.16 2.19 -37.00
N ALA A 164 9.99 1.48 -38.12
CA ALA A 164 9.14 0.28 -38.18
C ALA A 164 9.62 -0.82 -37.23
N GLY A 165 10.94 -1.05 -37.18
CA GLY A 165 11.55 -1.99 -36.22
C GLY A 165 11.30 -1.61 -34.77
N LEU A 166 11.49 -0.34 -34.42
CA LEU A 166 11.22 0.20 -33.07
C LEU A 166 9.76 0.04 -32.70
N VAL A 167 8.86 0.49 -33.56
CA VAL A 167 7.39 0.42 -33.35
C VAL A 167 6.94 -1.02 -33.18
N THR A 168 7.44 -1.95 -33.99
CA THR A 168 7.12 -3.38 -33.89
C THR A 168 7.47 -3.93 -32.52
N VAL A 169 8.68 -3.65 -32.01
CA VAL A 169 9.08 -4.09 -30.66
C VAL A 169 8.22 -3.44 -29.58
N MET A 170 7.88 -2.16 -29.71
CA MET A 170 6.98 -1.47 -28.79
C MET A 170 5.58 -2.08 -28.77
N LEU A 171 5.03 -2.46 -29.93
CA LEU A 171 3.70 -3.09 -30.06
C LEU A 171 3.66 -4.49 -29.45
N ILE A 172 4.72 -5.29 -29.60
CA ILE A 172 4.83 -6.64 -29.05
C ILE A 172 5.09 -6.61 -27.53
N SER A 173 5.64 -5.52 -27.01
CA SER A 173 5.96 -5.40 -25.60
C SER A 173 4.74 -5.60 -24.69
N PRO A 174 4.83 -6.42 -23.61
CA PRO A 174 3.69 -6.74 -22.76
C PRO A 174 3.21 -5.52 -21.97
N ILE A 175 1.90 -5.40 -21.81
CA ILE A 175 1.25 -4.28 -21.11
C ILE A 175 1.36 -4.42 -19.57
N GLY A 176 1.61 -5.66 -19.07
CA GLY A 176 1.72 -5.95 -17.65
C GLY A 176 0.40 -5.85 -16.86
N LEU A 177 -0.75 -5.81 -17.52
CA LEU A 177 -2.07 -5.71 -16.90
C LEU A 177 -2.74 -7.09 -16.79
N ALA A 178 -2.96 -7.56 -15.54
CA ALA A 178 -3.55 -8.88 -15.28
C ALA A 178 -5.08 -8.87 -15.39
N ARG A 179 -5.75 -7.81 -14.91
CA ARG A 179 -7.22 -7.76 -14.83
C ARG A 179 -7.85 -7.27 -16.14
N ARG A 180 -8.95 -7.93 -16.60
CA ARG A 180 -9.69 -7.56 -17.81
C ARG A 180 -10.12 -6.08 -17.82
N ARG A 181 -10.63 -5.56 -16.70
CA ARG A 181 -11.08 -4.17 -16.55
C ARG A 181 -9.97 -3.15 -16.69
N GLU A 182 -8.77 -3.49 -16.16
CA GLU A 182 -7.60 -2.65 -16.33
C GLU A 182 -7.20 -2.52 -17.78
N ARG A 183 -7.34 -3.62 -18.55
CA ARG A 183 -7.12 -3.61 -20.00
C ARG A 183 -8.15 -2.75 -20.70
N THR A 184 -9.44 -2.80 -20.31
CA THR A 184 -10.48 -1.95 -20.92
C THR A 184 -10.19 -0.48 -20.71
N ARG A 185 -9.87 -0.04 -19.47
CA ARG A 185 -9.48 1.34 -19.19
C ARG A 185 -8.23 1.77 -19.97
N PHE A 186 -7.24 0.91 -20.02
CA PHE A 186 -6.02 1.14 -20.77
C PHE A 186 -6.32 1.35 -22.27
N TRP A 187 -7.14 0.49 -22.87
CA TRP A 187 -7.48 0.63 -24.28
C TRP A 187 -8.32 1.88 -24.56
N LEU A 188 -9.21 2.29 -23.67
CA LEU A 188 -9.93 3.55 -23.78
C LEU A 188 -8.99 4.76 -23.70
N ASP A 189 -8.04 4.78 -22.75
CA ASP A 189 -7.04 5.84 -22.64
C ASP A 189 -6.18 5.95 -23.92
N VAL A 190 -5.76 4.82 -24.46
CA VAL A 190 -5.02 4.78 -25.74
C VAL A 190 -5.89 5.28 -26.89
N SER A 191 -7.15 4.84 -26.97
CA SER A 191 -8.07 5.24 -28.05
C SER A 191 -8.35 6.74 -28.05
N ILE A 192 -8.45 7.38 -26.88
CA ILE A 192 -8.63 8.85 -26.76
C ILE A 192 -7.42 9.57 -27.32
N VAL A 193 -6.20 9.16 -26.96
CA VAL A 193 -4.97 9.78 -27.48
C VAL A 193 -4.85 9.56 -28.98
N MET A 194 -5.23 8.36 -29.47
CA MET A 194 -5.20 8.05 -30.90
C MET A 194 -6.23 8.87 -31.67
N ALA A 195 -7.44 9.04 -31.15
CA ALA A 195 -8.46 9.90 -31.77
C ALA A 195 -7.96 11.35 -31.91
N ALA A 196 -7.34 11.90 -30.88
CA ALA A 196 -6.73 13.23 -30.93
C ALA A 196 -5.59 13.27 -31.97
N ALA A 197 -4.64 12.34 -31.93
CA ALA A 197 -3.53 12.30 -32.88
C ALA A 197 -4.01 12.13 -34.34
N THR A 198 -5.04 11.29 -34.57
CA THR A 198 -5.66 11.13 -35.90
C THR A 198 -6.32 12.44 -36.37
N THR A 199 -6.99 13.15 -35.48
CA THR A 199 -7.60 14.46 -35.79
C THR A 199 -6.55 15.48 -36.22
N PHE A 200 -5.45 15.59 -35.48
CA PHE A 200 -4.33 16.45 -35.85
C PHE A 200 -3.68 16.02 -37.16
N GLY A 201 -3.41 14.74 -37.33
CA GLY A 201 -2.85 14.18 -38.56
C GLY A 201 -3.74 14.44 -39.79
N ALA A 202 -5.03 14.16 -39.68
CA ALA A 202 -5.98 14.41 -40.76
C ALA A 202 -6.06 15.91 -41.10
N TYR A 203 -6.11 16.78 -40.09
CA TYR A 203 -6.09 18.23 -40.29
C TYR A 203 -4.83 18.69 -41.02
N ALA A 204 -3.65 18.20 -40.63
CA ALA A 204 -2.36 18.63 -41.18
C ALA A 204 -2.06 18.10 -42.60
N TYR A 205 -2.54 16.90 -42.91
CA TYR A 205 -2.13 16.20 -44.16
C TYR A 205 -3.21 16.08 -45.21
N VAL A 206 -4.48 16.33 -44.90
CA VAL A 206 -5.55 16.30 -45.93
C VAL A 206 -5.49 17.60 -46.74
N PRO A 207 -5.33 17.53 -48.11
CA PRO A 207 -5.36 18.71 -48.94
C PRO A 207 -6.74 19.38 -48.93
N ALA A 208 -6.76 20.74 -48.93
CA ALA A 208 -8.02 21.51 -48.90
C ALA A 208 -8.93 21.24 -50.09
N ASP A 209 -8.36 20.86 -51.24
CA ASP A 209 -9.06 20.67 -52.51
C ASP A 209 -9.40 19.19 -52.80
N SER A 210 -9.17 18.28 -51.85
CA SER A 210 -9.46 16.87 -52.06
C SER A 210 -10.96 16.59 -52.06
N SER A 211 -11.51 16.29 -53.19
CA SER A 211 -12.93 15.96 -53.38
C SER A 211 -13.21 14.43 -53.33
N LYS A 212 -12.17 13.60 -53.41
CA LYS A 212 -12.30 12.14 -53.43
C LYS A 212 -11.94 11.50 -52.11
N LEU A 213 -12.84 10.72 -51.54
CA LEU A 213 -12.62 9.97 -50.29
C LEU A 213 -11.39 9.06 -50.33
N LEU A 214 -11.08 8.50 -51.53
CA LEU A 214 -9.93 7.63 -51.73
C LEU A 214 -8.60 8.39 -51.57
N ASP A 215 -8.51 9.59 -52.13
CA ASP A 215 -7.32 10.45 -52.07
C ASP A 215 -7.08 10.94 -50.62
N ILE A 216 -8.16 11.27 -49.91
CA ILE A 216 -8.13 11.59 -48.47
C ILE A 216 -7.63 10.41 -47.68
N GLY A 217 -8.18 9.20 -47.90
CA GLY A 217 -7.79 7.97 -47.22
C GLY A 217 -6.31 7.61 -47.44
N LEU A 218 -5.84 7.69 -48.69
CA LEU A 218 -4.43 7.42 -49.04
C LEU A 218 -3.49 8.47 -48.43
N SER A 219 -3.86 9.74 -48.45
CA SER A 219 -3.06 10.83 -47.80
C SER A 219 -2.91 10.63 -46.31
N ILE A 220 -3.97 10.16 -45.62
CA ILE A 220 -3.91 9.84 -44.18
C ILE A 220 -3.08 8.57 -43.94
N LEU A 221 -3.19 7.54 -44.76
CA LEU A 221 -2.53 6.25 -44.57
C LEU A 221 -1.02 6.35 -44.81
N ILE A 222 -0.60 7.00 -45.88
CA ILE A 222 0.80 7.01 -46.34
C ILE A 222 1.64 8.05 -45.54
N GLY A 223 1.14 9.23 -45.34
CA GLY A 223 1.85 10.29 -44.59
C GLY A 223 1.81 10.10 -43.06
N PRO A 224 0.64 10.26 -42.42
CA PRO A 224 0.51 10.20 -40.99
C PRO A 224 0.44 8.79 -40.42
N GLY A 225 0.23 7.75 -41.21
CA GLY A 225 -0.01 6.39 -40.74
C GLY A 225 1.13 5.87 -39.84
N LEU A 226 2.37 5.98 -40.28
CA LEU A 226 3.54 5.55 -39.49
C LEU A 226 3.69 6.39 -38.20
N PHE A 227 3.42 7.71 -38.28
CA PHE A 227 3.40 8.61 -37.13
C PHE A 227 2.33 8.18 -36.11
N LEU A 228 1.10 7.90 -36.56
CA LEU A 228 0.01 7.44 -35.71
C LEU A 228 0.33 6.12 -35.03
N VAL A 229 0.90 5.15 -35.76
CA VAL A 229 1.35 3.86 -35.16
C VAL A 229 2.47 4.10 -34.15
N GLY A 230 3.37 5.05 -34.38
CA GLY A 230 4.39 5.47 -33.44
C GLY A 230 3.79 6.08 -32.16
N VAL A 231 2.87 7.02 -32.31
CA VAL A 231 2.12 7.62 -31.17
C VAL A 231 1.38 6.53 -30.39
N PHE A 232 0.73 5.60 -31.07
CA PHE A 232 0.09 4.45 -30.44
C PHE A 232 1.08 3.62 -29.62
N ALA A 233 2.22 3.27 -30.20
CA ALA A 233 3.22 2.44 -29.55
C ALA A 233 3.81 3.13 -28.29
N VAL A 234 4.13 4.43 -28.38
CA VAL A 234 4.63 5.22 -27.26
C VAL A 234 3.55 5.34 -26.17
N THR A 235 2.33 5.70 -26.56
CA THR A 235 1.20 5.82 -25.61
C THR A 235 0.94 4.52 -24.88
N LYS A 236 0.93 3.41 -25.61
CA LYS A 236 0.80 2.06 -25.04
C LYS A 236 1.87 1.80 -23.97
N LEU A 237 3.12 2.15 -24.22
CA LEU A 237 4.19 1.92 -23.28
C LEU A 237 4.17 2.87 -22.07
N VAL A 238 3.85 4.14 -22.30
CA VAL A 238 3.75 5.15 -21.22
C VAL A 238 2.62 4.81 -20.26
N LEU A 239 1.50 4.30 -20.78
CA LEU A 239 0.33 3.89 -19.99
C LEU A 239 0.45 2.48 -19.41
N SER A 240 1.47 1.69 -19.79
CA SER A 240 1.67 0.34 -19.29
C SER A 240 2.00 0.31 -17.80
N ALA A 241 1.70 -0.79 -17.13
CA ALA A 241 2.00 -0.97 -15.70
C ALA A 241 3.51 -1.04 -15.40
N ALA A 242 4.32 -1.42 -16.40
CA ALA A 242 5.76 -1.52 -16.29
C ALA A 242 6.43 -0.80 -17.49
N PRO A 243 6.47 0.53 -17.49
CA PRO A 243 7.07 1.28 -18.59
C PRO A 243 8.57 0.98 -18.69
N PRO A 244 9.10 0.79 -19.92
CA PRO A 244 10.53 0.54 -20.14
C PRO A 244 11.40 1.81 -19.97
N PHE A 245 10.78 2.94 -19.63
CA PHE A 245 11.42 4.24 -19.48
C PHE A 245 11.26 4.77 -18.07
N SER A 246 12.27 5.47 -17.59
CA SER A 246 12.13 6.37 -16.45
C SER A 246 11.26 7.57 -16.82
N ARG A 247 10.68 8.27 -15.84
CA ARG A 247 9.78 9.41 -16.13
C ARG A 247 10.43 10.49 -16.97
N LEU A 248 11.64 10.87 -16.61
CA LEU A 248 12.33 11.96 -17.31
C LEU A 248 12.76 11.54 -18.72
N ALA A 249 13.30 10.32 -18.87
CA ALA A 249 13.64 9.81 -20.19
C ALA A 249 12.40 9.64 -21.09
N GLY A 250 11.27 9.21 -20.51
CA GLY A 250 10.00 9.11 -21.24
C GLY A 250 9.44 10.47 -21.66
N LEU A 251 9.55 11.51 -20.80
CA LEU A 251 9.13 12.87 -21.14
C LEU A 251 10.01 13.48 -22.25
N THR A 252 11.33 13.33 -22.18
CA THR A 252 12.23 13.82 -23.22
C THR A 252 12.02 13.09 -24.55
N LEU A 253 11.75 11.78 -24.51
CA LEU A 253 11.39 11.00 -25.70
C LEU A 253 10.07 11.47 -26.32
N ALA A 254 9.05 11.73 -25.51
CA ALA A 254 7.78 12.24 -25.96
C ALA A 254 7.90 13.66 -26.53
N ALA A 255 8.72 14.52 -25.92
CA ALA A 255 9.01 15.85 -26.45
C ALA A 255 9.74 15.80 -27.80
N ALA A 256 10.72 14.89 -27.95
CA ALA A 256 11.40 14.66 -29.23
C ALA A 256 10.40 14.23 -30.34
N ALA A 257 9.55 13.24 -30.05
CA ALA A 257 8.54 12.77 -31.00
C ALA A 257 7.51 13.84 -31.35
N ALA A 258 7.07 14.66 -30.39
CA ALA A 258 6.16 15.76 -30.62
C ALA A 258 6.76 16.85 -31.50
N LEU A 259 8.03 17.24 -31.23
CA LEU A 259 8.74 18.22 -32.02
C LEU A 259 8.97 17.72 -33.44
N GLU A 260 9.42 16.48 -33.62
CA GLU A 260 9.61 15.88 -34.93
C GLU A 260 8.30 15.84 -35.73
N GLY A 261 7.18 15.42 -35.07
CA GLY A 261 5.86 15.43 -35.71
C GLY A 261 5.42 16.84 -36.13
N LEU A 262 5.69 17.87 -35.31
CA LEU A 262 5.39 19.27 -35.65
C LEU A 262 6.25 19.76 -36.82
N VAL A 263 7.53 19.44 -36.83
CA VAL A 263 8.46 19.78 -37.91
C VAL A 263 7.98 19.18 -39.21
N GLN A 264 7.66 17.88 -39.22
CA GLN A 264 7.14 17.19 -40.41
C GLN A 264 5.83 17.81 -40.91
N ALA A 265 4.90 18.13 -40.02
CA ALA A 265 3.61 18.75 -40.37
C ALA A 265 3.73 20.15 -40.93
N SER A 266 4.71 20.95 -40.46
CA SER A 266 4.88 22.38 -40.84
C SER A 266 5.98 22.61 -41.88
N SER A 267 6.80 21.63 -42.19
CA SER A 267 7.98 21.78 -43.04
C SER A 267 7.69 22.41 -44.40
N LYS A 268 6.66 21.92 -45.13
CA LYS A 268 6.27 22.45 -46.42
C LYS A 268 5.88 23.93 -46.32
N LEU A 269 5.01 24.27 -45.36
CA LEU A 269 4.54 25.63 -45.16
C LEU A 269 5.71 26.60 -44.83
N MET A 270 6.61 26.17 -43.94
CA MET A 270 7.76 26.98 -43.52
C MET A 270 8.75 27.21 -44.65
N ILE A 271 8.98 26.19 -45.50
CA ILE A 271 9.85 26.25 -46.64
C ILE A 271 9.29 27.21 -47.71
N ASP A 272 8.01 27.09 -48.01
CA ASP A 272 7.32 27.97 -48.96
C ASP A 272 7.38 29.45 -48.54
N HIS A 273 7.53 29.72 -47.21
CA HIS A 273 7.76 31.05 -46.64
C HIS A 273 9.23 31.43 -46.45
N GLY A 274 10.16 30.65 -46.97
CA GLY A 274 11.60 30.95 -46.88
C GLY A 274 12.24 30.64 -45.52
N GLN A 275 11.55 29.89 -44.66
CA GLN A 275 12.00 29.59 -43.29
C GLN A 275 12.67 28.19 -43.17
N ALA A 276 13.35 27.74 -44.22
CA ALA A 276 14.00 26.42 -44.25
C ALA A 276 15.00 26.18 -43.10
N SER A 277 15.69 27.24 -42.67
CA SER A 277 16.65 27.15 -41.54
C SER A 277 16.02 26.74 -40.23
N TRP A 278 14.82 27.23 -39.94
CA TRP A 278 14.10 26.84 -38.72
C TRP A 278 13.69 25.38 -38.76
N VAL A 279 13.32 24.86 -39.92
CA VAL A 279 13.02 23.42 -40.10
C VAL A 279 14.27 22.60 -39.82
N LEU A 280 15.42 22.94 -40.39
CA LEU A 280 16.69 22.26 -40.16
C LEU A 280 17.10 22.29 -38.67
N GLY A 281 17.02 23.46 -38.05
CA GLY A 281 17.35 23.66 -36.62
C GLY A 281 16.43 22.81 -35.69
N ALA A 282 15.14 22.83 -35.96
CA ALA A 282 14.16 22.07 -35.17
C ALA A 282 14.33 20.55 -35.29
N THR A 283 14.67 20.03 -36.47
CA THR A 283 15.00 18.60 -36.69
C THR A 283 16.22 18.20 -35.86
N VAL A 284 17.29 19.01 -35.85
CA VAL A 284 18.46 18.73 -35.00
C VAL A 284 18.09 18.75 -33.52
N ILE A 285 17.29 19.71 -33.06
CA ILE A 285 16.84 19.78 -31.65
C ILE A 285 16.02 18.54 -31.28
N ALA A 286 15.13 18.06 -32.14
CA ALA A 286 14.38 16.82 -31.91
C ALA A 286 15.32 15.62 -31.72
N SER A 287 16.37 15.51 -32.53
CA SER A 287 17.37 14.44 -32.42
C SER A 287 18.27 14.60 -31.18
N VAL A 288 18.56 15.81 -30.73
CA VAL A 288 19.22 16.08 -29.44
C VAL A 288 18.37 15.59 -28.27
N LEU A 289 17.07 15.87 -28.27
CA LEU A 289 16.14 15.39 -27.23
C LEU A 289 16.06 13.85 -27.21
N LEU A 290 16.01 13.24 -28.39
CA LEU A 290 16.01 11.78 -28.54
C LEU A 290 17.28 11.16 -27.98
N THR A 291 18.44 11.66 -28.33
CA THR A 291 19.76 11.22 -27.83
C THR A 291 19.88 11.48 -26.33
N GLY A 292 19.48 12.64 -25.87
CA GLY A 292 19.44 13.02 -24.46
C GLY A 292 18.58 12.10 -23.61
N SER A 293 17.43 11.63 -24.16
CA SER A 293 16.56 10.68 -23.46
C SER A 293 17.30 9.37 -23.15
N SER A 294 18.11 8.87 -24.08
CA SER A 294 18.90 7.64 -23.88
C SER A 294 20.01 7.83 -22.85
N ARG A 295 20.65 9.01 -22.80
CA ARG A 295 21.65 9.35 -21.78
C ARG A 295 21.02 9.46 -20.40
N ILE A 296 19.91 10.16 -20.25
CA ILE A 296 19.15 10.27 -19.00
C ILE A 296 18.77 8.89 -18.47
N GLN A 297 18.23 8.03 -19.34
CA GLN A 297 17.89 6.65 -18.98
C GLN A 297 19.11 5.87 -18.50
N GLN A 298 20.23 5.96 -19.22
CA GLN A 298 21.47 5.27 -18.86
C GLN A 298 21.95 5.67 -17.46
N LEU A 299 21.93 6.96 -17.17
CA LEU A 299 22.38 7.49 -15.89
C LEU A 299 21.46 7.05 -14.75
N GLN A 300 20.15 7.14 -14.95
CA GLN A 300 19.15 6.77 -13.92
C GLN A 300 19.17 5.27 -13.61
N VAL A 301 19.29 4.41 -14.63
CA VAL A 301 19.34 2.95 -14.43
C VAL A 301 20.64 2.51 -13.77
N ARG A 302 21.76 3.21 -14.03
CA ARG A 302 23.03 2.94 -13.35
C ARG A 302 23.03 3.39 -11.89
N ALA A 303 22.38 4.52 -11.60
CA ALA A 303 22.26 5.04 -10.23
C ALA A 303 21.28 4.21 -9.37
N ASP A 304 20.18 3.76 -9.95
CA ASP A 304 19.17 2.93 -9.28
C ASP A 304 18.54 1.94 -10.28
N PRO A 305 18.96 0.66 -10.26
CA PRO A 305 18.34 -0.37 -11.10
C PRO A 305 16.83 -0.55 -10.86
N ASN A 306 16.33 -0.12 -9.69
CA ASN A 306 14.92 -0.22 -9.32
C ASN A 306 14.06 0.95 -9.84
N VAL A 307 14.67 1.94 -10.49
CA VAL A 307 13.94 3.10 -11.06
C VAL A 307 12.83 2.68 -12.03
N LEU A 308 12.95 1.50 -12.63
CA LEU A 308 11.99 0.89 -13.55
C LEU A 308 11.03 -0.13 -12.90
N ARG A 309 11.13 -0.35 -11.57
CA ARG A 309 10.15 -1.20 -10.88
C ARG A 309 8.77 -0.58 -10.98
N PRO A 310 7.71 -1.41 -11.15
CA PRO A 310 6.36 -0.92 -11.15
C PRO A 310 6.12 -0.13 -9.86
N ARG A 311 6.00 1.18 -9.97
CA ARG A 311 5.57 2.01 -8.84
C ARG A 311 4.08 1.83 -8.67
N GLY A 312 3.63 1.80 -7.41
CA GLY A 312 2.22 1.70 -7.07
C GLY A 312 1.39 2.60 -8.00
N ARG A 313 0.37 2.02 -8.60
CA ARG A 313 -0.44 2.53 -9.70
C ARG A 313 -0.95 3.94 -9.40
N ARG A 314 -0.68 4.90 -10.27
CA ARG A 314 -1.40 6.19 -10.24
C ARG A 314 -2.88 5.90 -10.50
N ARG A 315 -3.75 6.26 -9.58
CA ARG A 315 -5.20 6.05 -9.67
C ARG A 315 -5.84 6.73 -10.88
N PHE A 316 -5.19 7.79 -11.42
CA PHE A 316 -5.71 8.57 -12.54
C PHE A 316 -4.61 8.90 -13.56
N SER A 317 -4.90 8.67 -14.83
CA SER A 317 -4.11 9.18 -15.96
C SER A 317 -4.69 10.53 -16.38
N THR A 318 -3.86 11.57 -16.47
CA THR A 318 -4.24 12.91 -16.98
C THR A 318 -4.12 13.02 -18.50
N LEU A 319 -3.46 12.05 -19.13
CA LEU A 319 -3.15 12.05 -20.56
C LEU A 319 -4.40 12.12 -21.47
N PRO A 320 -5.50 11.37 -21.22
CA PRO A 320 -6.72 11.49 -22.00
C PRO A 320 -7.37 12.87 -21.95
N TYR A 321 -7.28 13.54 -20.79
CA TYR A 321 -7.83 14.89 -20.61
C TYR A 321 -6.99 15.93 -21.36
N ALA A 322 -5.66 15.77 -21.37
CA ALA A 322 -4.78 16.61 -22.15
C ALA A 322 -5.05 16.42 -23.67
N ALA A 323 -5.25 15.17 -24.12
CA ALA A 323 -5.56 14.88 -25.52
C ALA A 323 -6.88 15.52 -25.97
N ILE A 324 -7.94 15.46 -25.17
CA ILE A 324 -9.21 16.09 -25.51
C ILE A 324 -9.10 17.62 -25.48
N ALA A 325 -8.40 18.18 -24.47
CA ALA A 325 -8.19 19.63 -24.39
C ALA A 325 -7.47 20.18 -25.63
N THR A 326 -6.41 19.49 -26.08
CA THR A 326 -5.69 19.89 -27.30
C THR A 326 -6.57 19.78 -28.57
N THR A 327 -7.45 18.77 -28.66
CA THR A 327 -8.40 18.66 -29.79
C THR A 327 -9.39 19.82 -29.80
N TYR A 328 -9.91 20.22 -28.65
CA TYR A 328 -10.81 21.39 -28.57
C TYR A 328 -10.08 22.71 -28.81
N LEU A 329 -8.83 22.87 -28.36
CA LEU A 329 -8.01 24.04 -28.69
C LEU A 329 -7.77 24.14 -30.20
N LEU A 330 -7.51 23.01 -30.88
CA LEU A 330 -7.41 22.97 -32.33
C LEU A 330 -8.72 23.36 -32.97
N LEU A 331 -9.86 22.86 -32.49
CA LEU A 331 -11.19 23.23 -33.01
C LEU A 331 -11.44 24.72 -32.91
N VAL A 332 -11.19 25.32 -31.75
CA VAL A 332 -11.37 26.76 -31.53
C VAL A 332 -10.46 27.57 -32.47
N TRP A 333 -9.19 27.18 -32.60
CA TRP A 333 -8.23 27.85 -33.47
C TRP A 333 -8.63 27.77 -34.94
N VAL A 334 -9.07 26.60 -35.43
CA VAL A 334 -9.49 26.40 -36.83
C VAL A 334 -10.76 27.22 -37.14
N LEU A 335 -11.74 27.19 -36.23
CA LEU A 335 -12.97 27.99 -36.37
C LEU A 335 -12.69 29.48 -36.41
N ALA A 336 -11.80 29.98 -35.54
CA ALA A 336 -11.44 31.37 -35.47
C ALA A 336 -10.70 31.90 -36.72
N LYS A 337 -9.86 31.02 -37.32
CA LYS A 337 -8.99 31.42 -38.45
C LYS A 337 -9.61 31.16 -39.83
N PHE A 338 -10.38 30.10 -40.01
CA PHE A 338 -10.81 29.65 -41.35
C PHE A 338 -12.33 29.60 -41.52
N GLY A 339 -13.11 29.88 -40.48
CA GLY A 339 -14.56 29.75 -40.53
C GLY A 339 -15.02 28.31 -40.78
N LEU A 340 -16.24 28.11 -41.32
CA LEU A 340 -16.82 26.81 -41.59
C LEU A 340 -16.35 26.32 -42.97
N ASN A 341 -15.42 25.37 -43.01
CA ASN A 341 -14.93 24.69 -44.21
C ASN A 341 -14.83 23.18 -44.01
N ALA A 342 -14.45 22.42 -45.05
CA ALA A 342 -14.34 20.96 -44.97
C ALA A 342 -13.38 20.48 -43.86
N HIS A 343 -12.28 21.18 -43.63
CA HIS A 343 -11.31 20.85 -42.56
C HIS A 343 -11.89 21.00 -41.16
N VAL A 344 -12.82 21.94 -40.96
CA VAL A 344 -13.50 22.11 -39.66
C VAL A 344 -14.29 20.86 -39.28
N TRP A 345 -14.96 20.27 -40.26
CA TRP A 345 -15.75 19.04 -40.01
C TRP A 345 -14.90 17.84 -39.59
N ILE A 346 -13.67 17.74 -40.09
CA ILE A 346 -12.70 16.71 -39.63
C ILE A 346 -12.41 16.92 -38.13
N VAL A 347 -12.14 18.17 -37.72
CA VAL A 347 -11.83 18.48 -36.33
C VAL A 347 -13.05 18.32 -35.41
N VAL A 348 -14.24 18.72 -35.90
CA VAL A 348 -15.52 18.51 -35.19
C VAL A 348 -15.78 17.01 -34.97
N ALA A 349 -15.63 16.18 -36.02
CA ALA A 349 -15.80 14.74 -35.89
C ALA A 349 -14.81 14.12 -34.91
N GLY A 350 -13.54 14.56 -34.94
CA GLY A 350 -12.52 14.17 -33.99
C GLY A 350 -12.83 14.57 -32.55
N ALA A 351 -13.35 15.78 -32.34
CA ALA A 351 -13.78 16.26 -31.03
C ALA A 351 -14.96 15.47 -30.48
N ILE A 352 -15.96 15.16 -31.32
CA ILE A 352 -17.11 14.32 -30.95
C ILE A 352 -16.63 12.90 -30.58
N ALA A 353 -15.78 12.29 -31.41
CA ALA A 353 -15.25 10.95 -31.15
C ALA A 353 -14.43 10.90 -29.85
N SER A 354 -13.57 11.88 -29.63
CA SER A 354 -12.77 11.99 -28.39
C SER A 354 -13.67 12.14 -27.16
N THR A 355 -14.73 12.98 -27.27
CA THR A 355 -15.71 13.18 -26.18
C THR A 355 -16.46 11.89 -25.86
N ALA A 356 -16.96 11.19 -26.90
CA ALA A 356 -17.65 9.91 -26.71
C ALA A 356 -16.76 8.86 -26.01
N LEU A 357 -15.49 8.79 -26.39
CA LEU A 357 -14.52 7.90 -25.75
C LEU A 357 -14.25 8.28 -24.28
N VAL A 358 -14.17 9.59 -23.96
CA VAL A 358 -13.99 10.04 -22.57
C VAL A 358 -15.23 9.73 -21.74
N VAL A 359 -16.43 9.94 -22.26
CA VAL A 359 -17.68 9.58 -21.59
C VAL A 359 -17.73 8.08 -21.33
N GLY A 360 -17.43 7.25 -22.34
CA GLY A 360 -17.35 5.79 -22.15
C GLY A 360 -16.34 5.37 -21.08
N ARG A 361 -15.17 6.03 -21.05
CA ARG A 361 -14.18 5.82 -19.99
C ARG A 361 -14.69 6.20 -18.60
N GLN A 362 -15.42 7.33 -18.49
CA GLN A 362 -16.01 7.76 -17.21
C GLN A 362 -17.08 6.78 -16.71
N LEU A 363 -17.93 6.27 -17.61
CA LEU A 363 -18.92 5.25 -17.28
C LEU A 363 -18.27 3.98 -16.73
N VAL A 364 -17.21 3.49 -17.39
CA VAL A 364 -16.45 2.32 -16.89
C VAL A 364 -15.80 2.63 -15.55
N ALA A 365 -15.29 3.84 -15.35
CA ALA A 365 -14.69 4.24 -14.07
C ALA A 365 -15.73 4.32 -12.96
N PHE A 366 -16.92 4.85 -13.28
CA PHE A 366 -18.03 4.97 -12.33
C PHE A 366 -18.56 3.61 -11.87
N THR A 367 -18.83 2.69 -12.82
CA THR A 367 -19.29 1.34 -12.46
C THR A 367 -18.26 0.55 -11.65
N ASP A 368 -16.97 0.77 -11.87
CA ASP A 368 -15.93 0.15 -11.04
C ASP A 368 -15.89 0.75 -9.63
N ASN A 369 -16.14 2.06 -9.50
CA ASN A 369 -16.11 2.74 -8.22
C ASN A 369 -17.31 2.34 -7.34
N THR A 370 -18.52 2.26 -7.91
CA THR A 370 -19.71 1.79 -7.19
C THR A 370 -19.50 0.38 -6.65
N ARG A 371 -18.99 -0.53 -7.47
CA ARG A 371 -18.71 -1.89 -7.02
C ARG A 371 -17.66 -1.97 -5.91
N LEU A 372 -16.61 -1.14 -5.96
CA LEU A 372 -15.60 -1.09 -4.91
C LEU A 372 -16.20 -0.58 -3.59
N LEU A 373 -17.14 0.37 -3.66
CA LEU A 373 -17.87 0.85 -2.48
C LEU A 373 -18.71 -0.27 -1.88
N ASP A 374 -19.47 -1.01 -2.71
CA ASP A 374 -20.26 -2.16 -2.25
C ASP A 374 -19.38 -3.24 -1.57
N GLU A 375 -18.20 -3.52 -2.14
CA GLU A 375 -17.24 -4.48 -1.56
C GLU A 375 -16.68 -3.99 -0.21
N VAL A 376 -16.39 -2.69 -0.09
CA VAL A 376 -15.93 -2.08 1.16
C VAL A 376 -17.03 -2.12 2.21
N ASP A 377 -18.28 -1.77 1.85
CA ASP A 377 -19.41 -1.79 2.77
C ASP A 377 -19.68 -3.22 3.28
N ALA A 378 -19.62 -4.22 2.41
CA ALA A 378 -19.74 -5.62 2.81
C ALA A 378 -18.65 -6.04 3.80
N LYS A 379 -17.40 -5.63 3.56
CA LYS A 379 -16.28 -5.92 4.47
C LYS A 379 -16.38 -5.19 5.81
N VAL A 380 -16.89 -3.96 5.81
CA VAL A 380 -17.14 -3.21 7.05
C VAL A 380 -18.22 -3.90 7.89
N GLN A 381 -19.28 -4.39 7.25
CA GLN A 381 -20.35 -5.15 7.95
C GLN A 381 -19.80 -6.46 8.56
N GLU A 382 -19.03 -7.24 7.79
CA GLU A 382 -18.38 -8.47 8.28
C GLU A 382 -17.48 -8.20 9.49
N LEU A 383 -16.66 -7.13 9.41
CA LEU A 383 -15.77 -6.74 10.51
C LEU A 383 -16.54 -6.32 11.76
N ASN A 384 -17.61 -5.53 11.61
CA ASN A 384 -18.45 -5.09 12.71
C ASN A 384 -19.15 -6.27 13.40
N GLN A 385 -19.60 -7.27 12.64
CA GLN A 385 -20.16 -8.49 13.20
C GLN A 385 -19.12 -9.26 14.03
N SER A 386 -17.92 -9.47 13.48
CA SER A 386 -16.83 -10.16 14.18
C SER A 386 -16.42 -9.44 15.47
N LEU A 387 -16.40 -8.10 15.46
CA LEU A 387 -16.13 -7.30 16.66
C LEU A 387 -17.19 -7.52 17.74
N ARG A 388 -18.48 -7.51 17.38
CA ARG A 388 -19.58 -7.76 18.34
C ARG A 388 -19.50 -9.16 18.95
N GLU A 389 -19.19 -10.19 18.15
CA GLU A 389 -19.00 -11.56 18.63
C GLU A 389 -17.83 -11.66 19.61
N ARG A 390 -16.73 -11.02 19.29
CA ARG A 390 -15.56 -10.97 20.17
C ARG A 390 -15.85 -10.27 21.49
N ASP A 391 -16.57 -9.14 21.47
CA ASP A 391 -16.90 -8.37 22.67
C ASP A 391 -17.86 -9.19 23.56
N LEU A 392 -18.83 -9.88 22.98
CA LEU A 392 -19.72 -10.78 23.71
C LEU A 392 -18.95 -11.94 24.37
N LEU A 393 -18.01 -12.54 23.65
CA LEU A 393 -17.12 -13.58 24.19
C LEU A 393 -16.25 -13.05 25.32
N ALA A 394 -15.69 -11.85 25.18
CA ALA A 394 -14.89 -11.22 26.21
C ALA A 394 -15.67 -10.97 27.52
N VAL A 395 -16.93 -10.55 27.41
CA VAL A 395 -17.82 -10.39 28.57
C VAL A 395 -18.09 -11.74 29.23
N LYS A 396 -18.43 -12.80 28.46
CA LYS A 396 -18.64 -14.14 28.98
C LYS A 396 -17.39 -14.70 29.65
N LEU A 397 -16.23 -14.54 29.04
CA LEU A 397 -14.95 -15.00 29.60
C LEU A 397 -14.62 -14.27 30.90
N ARG A 398 -14.85 -12.94 30.94
CA ARG A 398 -14.64 -12.15 32.17
C ARG A 398 -15.57 -12.62 33.28
N HIS A 399 -16.85 -12.89 32.97
CA HIS A 399 -17.81 -13.40 33.95
C HIS A 399 -17.35 -14.78 34.49
N ALA A 400 -17.00 -15.69 33.59
CA ALA A 400 -16.52 -17.03 33.97
C ALA A 400 -15.18 -16.99 34.75
N ALA A 401 -14.30 -16.03 34.47
CA ALA A 401 -13.02 -15.87 35.18
C ALA A 401 -13.19 -15.38 36.63
N PHE A 402 -14.27 -14.66 36.96
CA PHE A 402 -14.45 -13.99 38.24
C PHE A 402 -15.67 -14.47 39.06
N HIS A 403 -16.55 -15.28 38.47
CA HIS A 403 -17.73 -15.80 39.17
C HIS A 403 -17.74 -17.32 39.19
N ASP A 404 -18.35 -17.88 40.25
CA ASP A 404 -18.64 -19.30 40.37
C ASP A 404 -19.83 -19.67 39.48
N PRO A 405 -19.68 -20.61 38.55
CA PRO A 405 -20.73 -20.91 37.56
C PRO A 405 -21.99 -21.54 38.17
N LEU A 406 -21.92 -22.16 39.36
CA LEU A 406 -23.06 -22.78 40.03
C LEU A 406 -23.87 -21.75 40.79
N THR A 407 -23.23 -20.93 41.62
CA THR A 407 -23.92 -20.04 42.56
C THR A 407 -24.07 -18.60 42.05
N GLY A 408 -23.28 -18.22 41.00
CA GLY A 408 -23.19 -16.84 40.50
C GLY A 408 -22.48 -15.88 41.44
N LEU A 409 -21.97 -16.34 42.57
CA LEU A 409 -21.16 -15.54 43.49
C LEU A 409 -19.76 -15.25 42.89
N ALA A 410 -19.03 -14.33 43.51
CA ALA A 410 -17.61 -14.18 43.20
C ALA A 410 -16.87 -15.51 43.43
N ASN A 411 -15.93 -15.84 42.57
CA ASN A 411 -15.05 -16.99 42.77
C ASN A 411 -13.79 -16.59 43.58
N ARG A 412 -12.93 -17.57 43.86
CA ARG A 412 -11.67 -17.36 44.60
C ARG A 412 -10.80 -16.24 43.99
N SER A 413 -10.74 -16.16 42.65
CA SER A 413 -9.92 -15.13 41.97
C SER A 413 -10.46 -13.71 42.19
N MET A 414 -11.78 -13.56 42.07
CA MET A 414 -12.44 -12.28 42.35
C MET A 414 -12.32 -11.88 43.83
N PHE A 415 -12.49 -12.85 44.73
CA PHE A 415 -12.35 -12.63 46.17
C PHE A 415 -10.95 -12.13 46.52
N ASN A 416 -9.91 -12.84 46.08
CA ASN A 416 -8.52 -12.45 46.36
C ASN A 416 -8.19 -11.06 45.81
N LYS A 417 -8.65 -10.74 44.62
CA LYS A 417 -8.45 -9.42 44.04
C LYS A 417 -9.12 -8.34 44.88
N ARG A 418 -10.40 -8.55 45.25
CA ARG A 418 -11.14 -7.55 46.08
C ARG A 418 -10.56 -7.42 47.47
N LEU A 419 -10.06 -8.52 48.05
CA LEU A 419 -9.38 -8.48 49.35
C LEU A 419 -8.08 -7.66 49.26
N GLN A 420 -7.27 -7.83 48.23
CA GLN A 420 -6.08 -7.02 47.98
C GLN A 420 -6.44 -5.54 47.78
N ASP A 421 -7.44 -5.24 46.97
CA ASP A 421 -7.92 -3.89 46.71
C ASP A 421 -8.46 -3.23 47.98
N ALA A 422 -9.24 -3.93 48.81
CA ALA A 422 -9.75 -3.47 50.07
C ALA A 422 -8.61 -3.24 51.10
N HIS A 423 -7.71 -4.20 51.20
CA HIS A 423 -6.54 -4.12 52.09
C HIS A 423 -5.62 -2.93 51.78
N SER A 424 -5.42 -2.62 50.50
CA SER A 424 -4.63 -1.48 50.06
C SER A 424 -5.28 -0.12 50.35
N ARG A 425 -6.60 -0.07 50.45
CA ARG A 425 -7.38 1.15 50.74
C ARG A 425 -7.55 1.43 52.23
N VAL A 426 -7.50 0.38 53.05
CA VAL A 426 -7.68 0.52 54.50
C VAL A 426 -6.47 1.20 55.11
N ASN A 427 -6.71 2.35 55.74
CA ASN A 427 -5.68 3.04 56.53
C ASN A 427 -5.35 2.19 57.77
N PRO A 428 -4.10 1.81 58.00
CA PRO A 428 -3.70 0.97 59.15
C PRO A 428 -4.14 1.52 60.53
N ALA A 429 -4.38 2.84 60.63
CA ALA A 429 -4.74 3.49 61.88
C ALA A 429 -6.26 3.67 62.12
N ALA A 430 -7.11 3.53 61.09
CA ALA A 430 -8.54 3.86 61.18
C ALA A 430 -9.47 2.96 60.41
N GLY A 431 -8.98 2.17 59.45
CA GLY A 431 -9.83 1.30 58.64
C GLY A 431 -9.92 -0.10 59.25
N ARG A 432 -11.08 -0.70 59.11
CA ARG A 432 -11.39 -2.05 59.63
C ARG A 432 -11.89 -2.92 58.52
N LEU A 433 -11.37 -4.14 58.43
CA LEU A 433 -11.73 -5.13 57.43
C LEU A 433 -12.20 -6.41 58.15
N THR A 434 -13.36 -6.89 57.87
CA THR A 434 -13.90 -8.13 58.42
C THR A 434 -13.97 -9.20 57.38
N LEU A 435 -13.32 -10.34 57.63
CA LEU A 435 -13.38 -11.54 56.86
C LEU A 435 -14.20 -12.59 57.58
N MET A 436 -15.10 -13.26 56.88
CA MET A 436 -15.81 -14.43 57.44
C MET A 436 -15.66 -15.60 56.47
N MET A 437 -15.22 -16.75 56.97
CA MET A 437 -15.18 -18.01 56.25
C MET A 437 -16.30 -18.90 56.77
N VAL A 438 -17.11 -19.36 55.86
CA VAL A 438 -18.33 -20.17 56.13
C VAL A 438 -18.17 -21.50 55.47
N ASP A 439 -18.30 -22.60 56.22
CA ASP A 439 -18.21 -23.98 55.74
C ASP A 439 -19.51 -24.72 56.15
N LEU A 440 -20.08 -25.45 55.23
CA LEU A 440 -21.34 -26.18 55.49
C LEU A 440 -21.08 -27.53 56.21
N ASP A 441 -21.59 -27.63 57.40
CA ASP A 441 -21.40 -28.86 58.21
C ASP A 441 -22.19 -30.01 57.59
N GLY A 442 -21.50 -31.10 57.31
CA GLY A 442 -22.11 -32.35 56.83
C GLY A 442 -22.53 -32.31 55.36
N PHE A 443 -22.07 -31.35 54.58
CA PHE A 443 -22.41 -31.21 53.15
C PHE A 443 -22.08 -32.47 52.34
N LYS A 444 -20.98 -33.18 52.66
CA LYS A 444 -20.64 -34.44 52.04
C LYS A 444 -21.74 -35.51 52.27
N GLN A 445 -22.34 -35.56 53.47
CA GLN A 445 -23.43 -36.48 53.76
C GLN A 445 -24.70 -36.17 52.93
N VAL A 446 -24.93 -34.91 52.64
CA VAL A 446 -26.03 -34.51 51.73
C VAL A 446 -25.78 -35.05 50.32
N ASN A 447 -24.58 -34.89 49.81
CA ASN A 447 -24.20 -35.44 48.50
C ASN A 447 -24.32 -36.97 48.46
N ASP A 448 -23.77 -37.64 49.48
CA ASP A 448 -23.77 -39.08 49.56
C ASP A 448 -25.21 -39.68 49.68
N ARG A 449 -26.12 -38.95 50.35
CA ARG A 449 -27.52 -39.43 50.60
C ARG A 449 -28.51 -39.00 49.51
N TYR A 450 -28.37 -37.81 48.95
CA TYR A 450 -29.36 -37.19 48.05
C TYR A 450 -28.84 -36.93 46.64
N GLY A 451 -27.56 -37.22 46.40
CA GLY A 451 -26.86 -37.02 45.14
C GLY A 451 -26.32 -35.58 44.94
N HIS A 452 -25.39 -35.45 44.04
CA HIS A 452 -24.73 -34.15 43.76
C HIS A 452 -25.67 -33.05 43.29
N ALA A 453 -26.77 -33.39 42.55
CA ALA A 453 -27.74 -32.41 42.12
C ALA A 453 -28.46 -31.71 43.30
N ALA A 454 -28.81 -32.48 44.33
CA ALA A 454 -29.40 -31.94 45.58
C ALA A 454 -28.34 -31.10 46.36
N GLY A 455 -27.10 -31.51 46.38
CA GLY A 455 -26.00 -30.70 46.92
C GLY A 455 -25.82 -29.39 46.21
N ASP A 456 -25.86 -29.38 44.88
CA ASP A 456 -25.79 -28.14 44.06
C ASP A 456 -26.93 -27.17 44.35
N GLU A 457 -28.18 -27.70 44.52
CA GLU A 457 -29.31 -26.89 44.94
C GLU A 457 -29.13 -26.28 46.34
N VAL A 458 -28.57 -27.05 47.29
CA VAL A 458 -28.21 -26.55 48.63
C VAL A 458 -27.17 -25.43 48.54
N LEU A 459 -26.14 -25.59 47.72
CA LEU A 459 -25.12 -24.55 47.53
C LEU A 459 -25.71 -23.26 46.91
N VAL A 460 -26.60 -23.37 45.90
CA VAL A 460 -27.29 -22.21 45.31
C VAL A 460 -28.18 -21.53 46.32
N LEU A 461 -28.90 -22.28 47.15
CA LEU A 461 -29.78 -21.73 48.18
C LEU A 461 -28.93 -21.05 49.28
N THR A 462 -27.83 -21.66 49.72
CA THR A 462 -26.88 -21.08 50.66
C THR A 462 -26.30 -19.77 50.15
N ALA A 463 -25.89 -19.72 48.89
CA ALA A 463 -25.41 -18.50 48.26
C ALA A 463 -26.41 -17.35 48.31
N ARG A 464 -27.69 -17.63 48.04
CA ARG A 464 -28.80 -16.65 48.15
C ARG A 464 -29.00 -16.20 49.59
N ARG A 465 -28.96 -17.11 50.57
CA ARG A 465 -29.10 -16.80 51.99
C ARG A 465 -27.98 -15.91 52.47
N LEU A 466 -26.73 -16.25 52.14
CA LEU A 466 -25.54 -15.43 52.47
C LEU A 466 -25.65 -14.03 51.88
N ARG A 467 -26.05 -13.91 50.65
CA ARG A 467 -26.21 -12.57 50.02
C ARG A 467 -27.28 -11.73 50.70
N ASN A 468 -28.35 -12.33 51.20
CA ASN A 468 -29.42 -11.65 51.95
C ASN A 468 -29.02 -11.29 53.41
N CYS A 469 -27.99 -11.94 53.93
CA CYS A 469 -27.44 -11.64 55.29
C CYS A 469 -26.44 -10.49 55.30
N VAL A 470 -26.06 -9.96 54.15
CA VAL A 470 -25.00 -8.94 54.02
C VAL A 470 -25.52 -7.75 53.21
N ARG A 471 -24.80 -6.63 53.23
CA ARG A 471 -25.14 -5.42 52.46
C ARG A 471 -24.83 -5.60 50.98
N SER A 472 -25.39 -4.75 50.13
CA SER A 472 -25.11 -4.76 48.67
C SER A 472 -23.64 -4.57 48.33
N ASP A 473 -22.90 -3.82 49.16
CA ASP A 473 -21.53 -3.45 48.94
C ASP A 473 -20.53 -4.51 49.45
N ASP A 474 -21.03 -5.43 50.30
CA ASP A 474 -20.24 -6.55 50.78
C ASP A 474 -20.06 -7.62 49.72
N LEU A 475 -18.88 -8.23 49.72
CA LEU A 475 -18.56 -9.30 48.80
C LEU A 475 -18.86 -10.66 49.43
N VAL A 476 -19.68 -11.44 48.75
CA VAL A 476 -19.89 -12.86 49.02
C VAL A 476 -19.25 -13.66 47.89
N ALA A 477 -18.40 -14.62 48.25
CA ALA A 477 -17.68 -15.47 47.31
C ALA A 477 -17.81 -16.95 47.68
N ARG A 478 -17.72 -17.83 46.69
CA ARG A 478 -17.53 -19.26 46.88
C ARG A 478 -16.14 -19.65 46.46
N LEU A 479 -15.34 -20.23 47.39
CA LEU A 479 -13.95 -20.59 47.11
C LEU A 479 -13.82 -21.95 46.44
N GLY A 480 -14.77 -22.84 46.64
CA GLY A 480 -14.85 -24.20 46.09
C GLY A 480 -15.58 -25.14 47.06
N GLY A 481 -16.12 -26.24 46.60
CA GLY A 481 -16.86 -27.19 47.44
C GLY A 481 -17.98 -26.49 48.22
N ASP A 482 -17.93 -26.60 49.54
CA ASP A 482 -18.89 -26.07 50.53
C ASP A 482 -18.38 -24.84 51.29
N GLU A 483 -17.24 -24.25 50.80
CA GLU A 483 -16.61 -23.08 51.43
C GLU A 483 -17.07 -21.77 50.78
N PHE A 484 -17.53 -20.83 51.60
CA PHE A 484 -17.89 -19.48 51.24
C PHE A 484 -17.07 -18.46 52.00
N MET A 485 -16.88 -17.30 51.42
CA MET A 485 -16.25 -16.14 52.06
C MET A 485 -17.12 -14.92 51.99
N VAL A 486 -17.08 -14.13 53.04
CA VAL A 486 -17.70 -12.80 53.13
C VAL A 486 -16.64 -11.79 53.46
N LEU A 487 -16.60 -10.69 52.74
CA LEU A 487 -15.72 -9.55 52.95
C LEU A 487 -16.55 -8.31 53.21
N HIS A 488 -16.37 -7.73 54.41
CA HIS A 488 -16.98 -6.46 54.82
C HIS A 488 -15.90 -5.39 54.95
N GLU A 489 -16.17 -4.22 54.45
CA GLU A 489 -15.37 -3.01 54.72
C GLU A 489 -16.15 -2.17 55.76
N ASP A 490 -15.50 -1.73 56.89
CA ASP A 490 -15.95 -0.77 57.90
C ASP A 490 -16.94 -1.22 59.01
N LEU A 491 -17.08 -2.52 59.35
CA LEU A 491 -18.04 -2.96 60.38
C LEU A 491 -17.52 -3.99 61.41
N PRO A 492 -16.65 -3.62 62.38
CA PRO A 492 -16.20 -4.58 63.38
C PRO A 492 -17.25 -4.88 64.45
N ASP A 493 -18.06 -3.90 64.81
CA ASP A 493 -18.98 -4.03 65.95
C ASP A 493 -20.21 -4.88 65.61
N GLU A 494 -20.53 -5.09 64.33
CA GLU A 494 -21.62 -5.92 63.83
C GLU A 494 -21.15 -7.34 63.37
N ALA A 495 -19.84 -7.65 63.39
CA ALA A 495 -19.33 -8.90 62.89
C ALA A 495 -19.93 -10.13 63.54
N ALA A 496 -20.09 -10.13 64.87
CA ALA A 496 -20.77 -11.21 65.59
C ALA A 496 -22.23 -11.37 65.21
N GLN A 497 -22.97 -10.24 65.10
CA GLN A 497 -24.36 -10.25 64.70
C GLN A 497 -24.60 -10.77 63.26
N ILE A 498 -23.64 -10.43 62.33
CA ILE A 498 -23.69 -10.94 60.96
C ILE A 498 -23.43 -12.45 60.94
N ALA A 499 -22.44 -12.93 61.72
CA ALA A 499 -22.16 -14.33 61.86
C ALA A 499 -23.35 -15.14 62.40
N GLU A 500 -24.01 -14.63 63.46
CA GLU A 500 -25.24 -15.23 63.97
C GLU A 500 -26.36 -15.25 62.96
N ARG A 501 -26.63 -14.14 62.27
CA ARG A 501 -27.62 -14.06 61.18
C ARG A 501 -27.33 -15.05 60.05
N ILE A 502 -26.06 -15.25 59.69
CA ILE A 502 -25.64 -16.22 58.69
C ILE A 502 -25.96 -17.65 59.17
N LEU A 503 -25.61 -17.98 60.41
CA LEU A 503 -25.87 -19.27 61.00
C LEU A 503 -27.37 -19.60 61.05
N GLU A 504 -28.19 -18.65 61.50
CA GLU A 504 -29.64 -18.78 61.55
C GLU A 504 -30.23 -18.97 60.14
N ALA A 505 -29.77 -18.19 59.16
CA ALA A 505 -30.26 -18.29 57.78
C ALA A 505 -29.90 -19.63 57.11
N ILE A 506 -28.68 -20.12 57.35
CA ILE A 506 -28.24 -21.39 56.81
C ILE A 506 -28.98 -22.58 57.44
N ALA A 507 -29.24 -22.50 58.78
CA ALA A 507 -29.91 -23.57 59.52
C ALA A 507 -31.37 -23.75 59.12
N GLN A 508 -32.02 -22.82 58.42
CA GLN A 508 -33.36 -22.99 57.89
C GLN A 508 -33.41 -24.20 56.91
N PRO A 509 -34.51 -25.00 56.95
CA PRO A 509 -34.64 -26.12 56.04
C PRO A 509 -34.48 -25.71 54.56
N CYS A 510 -33.77 -26.50 53.78
CA CYS A 510 -33.60 -26.36 52.34
C CYS A 510 -34.60 -27.28 51.62
N THR A 511 -35.53 -26.74 50.87
CA THR A 511 -36.37 -27.53 49.96
C THR A 511 -35.65 -27.68 48.63
N VAL A 512 -35.22 -28.87 48.35
CA VAL A 512 -34.52 -29.29 47.12
C VAL A 512 -35.38 -30.35 46.41
N SER A 513 -35.06 -30.64 45.14
CA SER A 513 -35.79 -31.61 44.32
C SER A 513 -35.89 -33.01 44.97
N ALA A 514 -34.94 -33.40 45.78
CA ALA A 514 -34.91 -34.68 46.51
C ALA A 514 -35.63 -34.66 47.86
N GLY A 515 -36.27 -33.54 48.28
CA GLY A 515 -36.98 -33.38 49.56
C GLY A 515 -36.43 -32.25 50.40
N THR A 516 -36.77 -32.29 51.72
CA THR A 516 -36.26 -31.26 52.65
C THR A 516 -34.96 -31.69 53.31
N VAL A 517 -33.93 -30.89 53.17
CA VAL A 517 -32.60 -31.12 53.71
C VAL A 517 -32.26 -30.02 54.72
N SER A 518 -31.69 -30.36 55.85
CA SER A 518 -31.20 -29.39 56.84
C SER A 518 -29.65 -29.45 56.89
N VAL A 519 -29.04 -28.32 56.72
CA VAL A 519 -27.57 -28.14 56.85
C VAL A 519 -27.32 -27.08 57.91
N THR A 520 -26.14 -27.14 58.51
CA THR A 520 -25.64 -26.09 59.42
C THR A 520 -24.31 -25.57 58.92
N ALA A 521 -23.78 -24.57 59.51
CA ALA A 521 -22.48 -24.04 59.14
C ALA A 521 -21.58 -23.80 60.36
N SER A 522 -20.29 -23.80 60.09
CA SER A 522 -19.25 -23.32 60.98
C SER A 522 -18.66 -22.04 60.39
N VAL A 523 -18.53 -20.99 61.17
CA VAL A 523 -18.08 -19.67 60.67
C VAL A 523 -16.82 -19.23 61.44
N GLY A 524 -15.73 -18.99 60.69
CA GLY A 524 -14.57 -18.28 61.21
C GLY A 524 -14.71 -16.78 60.92
N VAL A 525 -14.43 -15.94 61.87
CA VAL A 525 -14.53 -14.47 61.77
C VAL A 525 -13.19 -13.85 62.19
N VAL A 526 -12.63 -13.01 61.36
CA VAL A 526 -11.44 -12.21 61.65
C VAL A 526 -11.74 -10.74 61.43
N VAL A 527 -11.43 -9.92 62.41
CA VAL A 527 -11.52 -8.46 62.34
C VAL A 527 -10.11 -7.90 62.30
N ALA A 528 -9.72 -7.39 61.16
CA ALA A 528 -8.44 -6.70 61.01
C ALA A 528 -8.56 -5.25 61.51
N SER A 529 -8.00 -4.95 62.68
CA SER A 529 -7.97 -3.61 63.28
C SER A 529 -6.60 -3.38 63.91
N GLY A 530 -5.95 -2.26 63.60
CA GLY A 530 -4.82 -1.71 64.37
C GLY A 530 -3.43 -2.32 64.13
N GLU A 531 -3.27 -3.53 63.66
CA GLU A 531 -1.97 -4.13 63.34
C GLU A 531 -1.83 -4.44 61.82
N PRO A 532 -0.65 -4.18 61.25
CA PRO A 532 -0.41 -4.49 59.84
C PRO A 532 -0.32 -6.03 59.63
N ARG A 533 -1.39 -6.65 59.14
CA ARG A 533 -1.44 -8.05 58.72
C ARG A 533 -1.44 -8.12 57.20
N THR A 534 -0.75 -9.10 56.60
CA THR A 534 -0.84 -9.33 55.17
C THR A 534 -2.14 -10.01 54.79
N THR A 535 -2.56 -9.97 53.51
CA THR A 535 -3.73 -10.68 53.03
C THR A 535 -3.65 -12.19 53.24
N GLU A 536 -2.45 -12.78 53.16
CA GLU A 536 -2.18 -14.19 53.44
C GLU A 536 -2.38 -14.52 54.93
N GLN A 537 -1.95 -13.62 55.84
CA GLN A 537 -2.15 -13.78 57.28
C GLN A 537 -3.62 -13.72 57.62
N LEU A 538 -4.39 -12.77 57.03
CA LEU A 538 -5.82 -12.65 57.27
C LEU A 538 -6.59 -13.92 56.80
N LEU A 539 -6.22 -14.47 55.65
CA LEU A 539 -6.81 -15.73 55.14
C LEU A 539 -6.44 -16.91 56.03
N HIS A 540 -5.23 -16.96 56.55
CA HIS A 540 -4.80 -18.01 57.47
C HIS A 540 -5.53 -17.93 58.82
N ASP A 541 -5.66 -16.71 59.38
CA ASP A 541 -6.32 -16.47 60.65
C ASP A 541 -7.83 -16.83 60.57
N VAL A 542 -8.50 -16.53 59.45
CA VAL A 542 -9.93 -16.87 59.30
C VAL A 542 -10.12 -18.36 59.10
N ASP A 543 -9.19 -19.06 58.49
CA ASP A 543 -9.21 -20.54 58.37
C ASP A 543 -9.02 -21.21 59.76
N ILE A 544 -8.07 -20.70 60.57
CA ILE A 544 -7.90 -21.16 61.98
C ILE A 544 -9.17 -20.93 62.80
N ALA A 545 -9.81 -19.77 62.67
CA ALA A 545 -11.05 -19.44 63.37
C ALA A 545 -12.19 -20.38 62.93
N MET A 546 -12.31 -20.68 61.64
CA MET A 546 -13.31 -21.60 61.11
C MET A 546 -13.06 -23.02 61.61
N TYR A 547 -11.78 -23.45 61.65
CA TYR A 547 -11.40 -24.75 62.20
C TYR A 547 -11.74 -24.88 63.71
N ALA A 548 -11.50 -23.80 64.47
CA ALA A 548 -11.86 -23.74 65.88
C ALA A 548 -13.40 -23.85 66.10
N ALA A 549 -14.18 -23.15 65.26
CA ALA A 549 -15.66 -23.28 65.29
C ALA A 549 -16.14 -24.72 64.99
N LYS A 550 -15.51 -25.44 64.06
CA LYS A 550 -15.82 -26.85 63.77
C LYS A 550 -15.52 -27.78 64.94
N HIS A 551 -14.45 -27.52 65.74
CA HIS A 551 -14.03 -28.38 66.84
C HIS A 551 -14.77 -28.08 68.14
N SER A 552 -15.32 -26.87 68.33
CA SER A 552 -16.12 -26.50 69.48
C SER A 552 -17.57 -27.01 69.47
N GLY A 553 -17.92 -27.91 68.54
CA GLY A 553 -19.22 -28.56 68.49
C GLY A 553 -20.03 -28.31 67.23
N LYS A 554 -19.47 -27.58 66.23
CA LYS A 554 -20.18 -27.12 65.00
C LYS A 554 -21.36 -26.19 65.30
N ARG A 555 -22.03 -25.70 64.28
CA ARG A 555 -23.22 -24.81 64.38
C ARG A 555 -22.90 -23.50 65.14
N GLY A 556 -21.75 -22.96 64.99
CA GLY A 556 -21.32 -21.75 65.71
C GLY A 556 -20.25 -20.96 64.96
N TYR A 557 -19.83 -19.87 65.55
CA TYR A 557 -18.74 -19.05 65.01
C TYR A 557 -17.61 -18.92 66.04
N CYS A 558 -16.41 -18.65 65.52
CA CYS A 558 -15.25 -18.25 66.30
C CYS A 558 -14.77 -16.90 65.78
N LEU A 559 -14.61 -15.91 66.68
CA LEU A 559 -14.15 -14.57 66.35
C LEU A 559 -12.73 -14.39 66.92
N VAL A 560 -11.82 -13.91 66.07
CA VAL A 560 -10.38 -13.66 66.39
C VAL A 560 -10.00 -12.24 66.02
#